data_6caa950488ce943a7dfecf710702af4e
#
_entry.id   6caa950488ce943a7dfecf710702af4e
#
_cell.length_a   1.000
_cell.length_b   1.000
_cell.length_c   1.000
_cell.angle_alpha   90.00
_cell.angle_beta   90.00
_cell.angle_gamma   90.00
#
_symmetry.space_group_name_H-M   'P 1'
#
loop_
_entity.id
_entity.type
_entity.pdbx_description
1 polymer ?
#
loop_
_entity_poly.entity_id
_entity_poly.type
_entity_poly.pdbx_seq_one_letter_code
_entity_poly.pdbx_strand_id
1 'polypeptide(L)'
;MRKGMEEYGMKKLNKLMSVAMSAAMVMSLAACGSTTEESAAPADTATETKTETKTEIKTETAATDSDKVYQIGILQQLEHPALDAASEGFEAALTELLGADHVKFDLQNAQGEQANCATISNNFVAGNYDLILANATTALQCAGAATSTIPILGTSITDYATALEIDDWTGATGRNISGTSDLAPIAEQEKMLAELFPDAKTVGILYCSAEPNSKYQAAEFEKALDADNISYKEYTAADSNDIASVVQTAVTEVDVIYIPTDNTMAGNTETINNITLPAGIPVIAGEEGICKGCGIATLSISYYDIGYKAGEMAYDILVNGADITTMNIEYAPQVTKEYNASIAEQLGVTIPDGYTAIAAE
;
A
#
# COMPACT_ATOMS: atom_id res chain seq x y z
N MET A 1 -13.01 -52.94 -25.98
CA MET A 1 -14.38 -52.53 -26.20
C MET A 1 -14.40 -51.03 -26.32
N ARG A 2 -14.61 -50.52 -27.54
CA ARG A 2 -14.77 -49.12 -27.92
C ARG A 2 -16.16 -48.66 -27.48
N LYS A 3 -16.24 -47.49 -26.82
CA LYS A 3 -17.30 -46.46 -26.94
C LYS A 3 -17.19 -45.53 -25.71
N GLY A 4 -16.95 -44.26 -25.93
CA GLY A 4 -17.04 -43.23 -24.90
C GLY A 4 -16.11 -42.01 -25.08
N MET A 5 -15.66 -41.73 -26.30
CA MET A 5 -14.94 -40.52 -26.65
C MET A 5 -15.66 -39.89 -27.87
N GLU A 6 -16.69 -39.08 -27.60
CA GLU A 6 -17.29 -38.16 -28.57
C GLU A 6 -18.51 -37.51 -27.88
N GLU A 7 -18.27 -36.46 -27.06
CA GLU A 7 -19.32 -35.50 -26.69
C GLU A 7 -18.79 -34.37 -25.78
N TYR A 8 -17.68 -33.72 -26.18
CA TYR A 8 -17.29 -32.47 -25.53
C TYR A 8 -16.61 -31.48 -26.50
N GLY A 9 -17.26 -31.28 -27.65
CA GLY A 9 -16.76 -30.34 -28.62
C GLY A 9 -17.89 -29.80 -29.49
N MET A 10 -18.69 -28.86 -28.97
CA MET A 10 -19.54 -27.99 -29.79
C MET A 10 -20.49 -27.16 -28.92
N LYS A 11 -20.02 -26.11 -28.29
CA LYS A 11 -20.83 -24.97 -27.83
C LYS A 11 -19.98 -23.70 -27.69
N LYS A 12 -19.25 -23.33 -28.74
CA LYS A 12 -18.72 -21.98 -28.92
C LYS A 12 -18.87 -21.64 -30.39
N LEU A 13 -20.00 -21.15 -30.78
CA LEU A 13 -20.18 -20.28 -31.95
C LEU A 13 -21.68 -19.95 -32.03
N ASN A 14 -22.06 -18.76 -31.70
CA ASN A 14 -23.18 -17.99 -32.20
C ASN A 14 -23.68 -16.99 -31.14
N LYS A 15 -23.19 -15.79 -31.25
CA LYS A 15 -23.91 -14.52 -31.01
C LYS A 15 -23.02 -13.35 -31.46
N LEU A 16 -22.89 -13.27 -32.76
CA LEU A 16 -22.60 -12.04 -33.47
C LEU A 16 -23.83 -11.75 -34.33
N MET A 17 -24.20 -10.49 -34.45
CA MET A 17 -25.22 -9.87 -35.31
C MET A 17 -26.54 -9.52 -34.66
N SER A 18 -26.75 -8.22 -34.50
CA SER A 18 -27.80 -7.37 -35.03
C SER A 18 -27.64 -5.96 -34.51
N VAL A 19 -27.02 -5.02 -35.26
CA VAL A 19 -27.63 -4.12 -36.27
C VAL A 19 -28.45 -2.99 -35.61
N ALA A 20 -27.91 -1.78 -35.51
CA ALA A 20 -27.91 -0.63 -36.41
C ALA A 20 -29.27 0.08 -36.61
N MET A 21 -29.17 1.40 -36.61
CA MET A 21 -30.07 2.41 -37.15
C MET A 21 -31.23 2.93 -36.31
N SER A 22 -31.16 4.18 -35.90
CA SER A 22 -32.07 5.22 -36.41
C SER A 22 -31.54 6.63 -36.07
N ALA A 23 -31.23 7.37 -37.11
CA ALA A 23 -31.05 8.81 -37.16
C ALA A 23 -32.40 9.48 -37.48
N ALA A 24 -32.68 10.65 -36.91
CA ALA A 24 -33.46 11.75 -37.47
C ALA A 24 -33.46 12.88 -36.45
N MET A 25 -32.76 13.97 -36.68
CA MET A 25 -33.17 15.22 -37.35
C MET A 25 -34.48 15.83 -36.82
N VAL A 26 -34.38 16.99 -36.18
CA VAL A 26 -35.20 18.17 -36.49
C VAL A 26 -34.40 19.46 -36.20
N MET A 27 -34.19 20.27 -37.25
CA MET A 27 -33.85 21.69 -37.25
C MET A 27 -35.11 22.52 -37.02
N SER A 28 -34.97 23.69 -36.41
CA SER A 28 -35.67 24.94 -36.73
C SER A 28 -34.99 26.08 -36.01
N LEU A 29 -34.31 26.96 -36.61
CA LEU A 29 -34.50 28.20 -37.36
C LEU A 29 -35.51 29.21 -36.75
N ALA A 30 -34.97 30.41 -36.40
CA ALA A 30 -35.44 31.74 -36.75
C ALA A 30 -34.63 32.75 -35.90
N ALA A 31 -33.77 33.56 -36.38
CA ALA A 31 -33.76 34.60 -37.42
C ALA A 31 -34.18 35.98 -36.93
N CYS A 32 -33.36 36.94 -37.34
CA CYS A 32 -33.56 38.38 -37.52
C CYS A 32 -33.07 39.27 -36.38
N GLY A 33 -32.27 40.30 -36.60
CA GLY A 33 -31.76 40.97 -37.78
C GLY A 33 -31.06 42.25 -37.35
N SER A 34 -29.98 42.58 -38.10
CA SER A 34 -29.86 43.80 -38.91
C SER A 34 -29.60 45.09 -38.13
N THR A 35 -28.70 45.97 -38.41
CA THR A 35 -27.90 46.41 -39.53
C THR A 35 -26.94 47.53 -39.12
N THR A 36 -25.77 47.56 -39.75
CA THR A 36 -25.05 48.65 -40.48
C THR A 36 -24.41 49.80 -39.72
N GLU A 37 -23.18 49.91 -40.05
CA GLU A 37 -22.28 50.82 -40.75
C GLU A 37 -21.55 51.82 -39.89
N GLU A 38 -20.30 51.86 -39.93
CA GLU A 38 -19.19 52.36 -40.79
C GLU A 38 -18.59 53.66 -40.26
N SER A 39 -17.29 53.72 -40.35
CA SER A 39 -16.44 54.86 -40.67
C SER A 39 -15.51 55.46 -39.64
N ALA A 40 -14.24 55.16 -39.93
CA ALA A 40 -13.08 56.06 -40.00
C ALA A 40 -12.51 56.72 -38.76
N ALA A 41 -11.23 56.43 -38.59
CA ALA A 41 -10.26 57.23 -37.84
C ALA A 41 -9.99 58.60 -38.51
N PRO A 42 -9.33 59.58 -37.87
CA PRO A 42 -7.91 59.47 -37.62
C PRO A 42 -7.36 60.09 -36.31
N ALA A 43 -6.08 59.77 -36.09
CA ALA A 43 -5.06 60.22 -35.21
C ALA A 43 -5.12 61.63 -34.63
N ASP A 44 -4.69 61.80 -33.37
CA ASP A 44 -3.44 62.53 -33.08
C ASP A 44 -3.05 62.48 -31.56
N THR A 45 -1.78 62.22 -31.35
CA THR A 45 -0.73 62.78 -30.50
C THR A 45 -0.96 62.87 -28.97
N ALA A 46 -0.13 62.04 -28.32
CA ALA A 46 0.75 62.26 -27.17
C ALA A 46 0.26 63.03 -25.92
N THR A 47 0.38 62.36 -24.80
CA THR A 47 1.24 62.82 -23.68
C THR A 47 1.40 61.69 -22.63
N GLU A 48 2.64 61.36 -22.32
CA GLU A 48 3.04 60.45 -21.25
C GLU A 48 2.62 60.97 -19.90
N THR A 49 2.00 60.11 -19.11
CA THR A 49 2.04 60.25 -17.64
C THR A 49 2.21 58.86 -17.05
N LYS A 50 3.41 58.58 -16.56
CA LYS A 50 3.73 57.43 -15.74
C LYS A 50 2.90 57.47 -14.47
N THR A 51 1.98 56.55 -14.31
CA THR A 51 1.44 56.20 -13.00
C THR A 51 1.86 54.76 -12.71
N GLU A 52 2.80 54.63 -11.79
CA GLU A 52 3.19 53.33 -11.23
C GLU A 52 2.00 52.78 -10.43
N THR A 53 1.30 51.81 -11.02
CA THR A 53 0.34 51.00 -10.28
C THR A 53 1.08 49.86 -9.67
N LYS A 54 1.38 49.99 -8.38
CA LYS A 54 1.86 48.92 -7.50
C LYS A 54 0.78 47.85 -7.44
N THR A 55 0.95 46.80 -8.20
CA THR A 55 0.11 45.61 -8.09
C THR A 55 0.51 44.89 -6.79
N GLU A 56 -0.26 45.14 -5.75
CA GLU A 56 -0.25 44.25 -4.58
C GLU A 56 -0.75 42.89 -5.02
N ILE A 57 0.15 41.94 -5.08
CA ILE A 57 -0.19 40.54 -5.13
C ILE A 57 -0.80 40.22 -3.78
N LYS A 58 -2.13 40.22 -3.73
CA LYS A 58 -2.86 39.62 -2.63
C LYS A 58 -2.61 38.13 -2.69
N THR A 59 -1.69 37.65 -1.89
CA THR A 59 -1.61 36.24 -1.54
C THR A 59 -2.91 35.97 -0.77
N GLU A 60 -3.88 35.38 -1.41
CA GLU A 60 -5.01 34.76 -0.71
C GLU A 60 -4.43 33.58 0.10
N THR A 61 -4.09 33.88 1.33
CA THR A 61 -3.96 32.84 2.35
C THR A 61 -5.35 32.26 2.48
N ALA A 62 -5.53 31.00 2.10
CA ALA A 62 -6.77 30.26 2.38
C ALA A 62 -7.06 30.46 3.87
N ALA A 63 -8.22 31.00 4.17
CA ALA A 63 -8.69 31.15 5.53
C ALA A 63 -8.89 29.69 6.04
N THR A 64 -7.97 29.20 6.84
CA THR A 64 -8.19 28.01 7.66
C THR A 64 -9.38 28.33 8.53
N ASP A 65 -10.45 27.52 8.40
CA ASP A 65 -11.60 27.57 9.32
C ASP A 65 -11.03 27.16 10.69
N SER A 66 -10.72 28.15 11.51
CA SER A 66 -9.95 27.99 12.76
C SER A 66 -10.66 27.12 13.80
N ASP A 67 -11.91 26.71 13.53
CA ASP A 67 -12.76 25.98 14.46
C ASP A 67 -13.09 24.55 13.95
N LYS A 68 -12.61 24.16 12.73
CA LYS A 68 -12.90 22.83 12.19
C LYS A 68 -12.10 21.76 12.92
N VAL A 69 -12.78 20.69 13.36
CA VAL A 69 -12.19 19.47 13.92
C VAL A 69 -12.41 18.34 12.91
N TYR A 70 -11.33 17.82 12.35
CA TYR A 70 -11.38 16.73 11.39
C TYR A 70 -11.62 15.40 12.08
N GLN A 71 -12.52 14.57 11.53
CA GLN A 71 -12.81 13.22 12.00
C GLN A 71 -12.07 12.22 11.10
N ILE A 72 -11.07 11.53 11.63
CA ILE A 72 -10.22 10.59 10.89
C ILE A 72 -10.48 9.19 11.36
N GLY A 73 -10.90 8.30 10.44
CA GLY A 73 -10.99 6.88 10.71
C GLY A 73 -9.67 6.18 10.39
N ILE A 74 -9.16 5.38 11.32
CA ILE A 74 -7.99 4.54 11.09
C ILE A 74 -8.46 3.09 11.13
N LEU A 75 -8.47 2.45 9.96
CA LEU A 75 -8.74 1.02 9.82
C LEU A 75 -7.43 0.26 9.80
N GLN A 76 -7.05 -0.33 10.91
CA GLN A 76 -5.88 -1.20 11.04
C GLN A 76 -6.29 -2.65 10.87
N GLN A 77 -5.61 -3.38 9.98
CA GLN A 77 -5.96 -4.77 9.67
C GLN A 77 -5.74 -5.70 10.86
N LEU A 78 -4.61 -5.57 11.53
CA LEU A 78 -4.17 -6.40 12.66
C LEU A 78 -3.27 -5.58 13.58
N GLU A 79 -3.11 -5.99 14.83
CA GLU A 79 -2.17 -5.41 15.77
C GLU A 79 -0.83 -6.16 15.71
N HIS A 80 0.21 -5.45 15.31
CA HIS A 80 1.61 -5.87 15.38
C HIS A 80 2.54 -4.65 15.17
N PRO A 81 3.84 -4.74 15.55
CA PRO A 81 4.71 -3.56 15.67
C PRO A 81 4.78 -2.68 14.41
N ALA A 82 4.80 -3.25 13.22
CA ALA A 82 4.90 -2.47 11.98
C ALA A 82 3.64 -1.64 11.71
N LEU A 83 2.43 -2.23 11.83
CA LEU A 83 1.19 -1.49 11.62
C LEU A 83 0.92 -0.48 12.73
N ASP A 84 1.31 -0.80 13.99
CA ASP A 84 1.20 0.12 15.11
C ASP A 84 2.06 1.35 14.87
N ALA A 85 3.33 1.17 14.47
CA ALA A 85 4.25 2.26 14.14
C ALA A 85 3.74 3.13 12.97
N ALA A 86 3.13 2.54 11.94
CA ALA A 86 2.55 3.29 10.83
C ALA A 86 1.35 4.14 11.27
N SER A 87 0.47 3.59 12.12
CA SER A 87 -0.65 4.35 12.69
C SER A 87 -0.15 5.49 13.60
N GLU A 88 0.85 5.24 14.45
CA GLU A 88 1.46 6.25 15.31
C GLU A 88 2.11 7.38 14.49
N GLY A 89 2.85 7.06 13.44
CA GLY A 89 3.45 8.05 12.55
C GLY A 89 2.41 8.94 11.89
N PHE A 90 1.31 8.36 11.41
CA PHE A 90 0.20 9.11 10.81
C PHE A 90 -0.47 10.06 11.81
N GLU A 91 -0.79 9.57 13.00
CA GLU A 91 -1.39 10.40 14.06
C GLU A 91 -0.45 11.51 14.50
N ALA A 92 0.85 11.23 14.62
CA ALA A 92 1.86 12.22 14.99
C ALA A 92 1.95 13.35 13.96
N ALA A 93 2.02 13.03 12.66
CA ALA A 93 2.08 14.04 11.60
C ALA A 93 0.84 14.95 11.58
N LEU A 94 -0.36 14.38 11.63
CA LEU A 94 -1.59 15.18 11.63
C LEU A 94 -1.75 16.01 12.90
N THR A 95 -1.35 15.46 14.06
CA THR A 95 -1.38 16.20 15.32
C THR A 95 -0.39 17.37 15.31
N GLU A 96 0.81 17.18 14.73
CA GLU A 96 1.81 18.25 14.60
C GLU A 96 1.34 19.35 13.63
N LEU A 97 0.78 18.98 12.50
CA LEU A 97 0.40 19.90 11.43
C LEU A 97 -0.92 20.65 11.68
N LEU A 98 -1.90 19.98 12.27
CA LEU A 98 -3.23 20.58 12.56
C LEU A 98 -3.33 21.17 13.97
N GLY A 99 -2.62 20.60 14.94
CA GLY A 99 -2.84 20.77 16.35
C GLY A 99 -3.83 19.75 16.93
N ALA A 100 -3.58 19.27 18.14
CA ALA A 100 -4.37 18.21 18.78
C ALA A 100 -5.86 18.55 18.96
N ASP A 101 -6.22 19.83 19.05
CA ASP A 101 -7.60 20.28 19.22
C ASP A 101 -8.40 20.27 17.89
N HIS A 102 -7.72 20.09 16.75
CA HIS A 102 -8.30 20.17 15.42
C HIS A 102 -8.42 18.81 14.71
N VAL A 103 -8.05 17.71 15.36
CA VAL A 103 -8.16 16.37 14.80
C VAL A 103 -8.66 15.39 15.85
N LYS A 104 -9.47 14.43 15.43
CA LYS A 104 -9.91 13.28 16.24
C LYS A 104 -9.70 12.01 15.45
N PHE A 105 -9.00 11.09 16.07
CA PHE A 105 -8.75 9.77 15.52
C PHE A 105 -9.73 8.75 16.11
N ASP A 106 -10.21 7.84 15.27
CA ASP A 106 -10.95 6.64 15.64
C ASP A 106 -10.23 5.45 15.05
N LEU A 107 -9.32 4.86 15.84
CA LEU A 107 -8.57 3.68 15.44
C LEU A 107 -9.37 2.43 15.76
N GLN A 108 -9.65 1.64 14.73
CA GLN A 108 -10.37 0.37 14.81
C GLN A 108 -9.51 -0.76 14.25
N ASN A 109 -9.27 -1.78 15.08
CA ASN A 109 -8.52 -2.97 14.71
C ASN A 109 -9.48 -4.06 14.19
N ALA A 110 -9.25 -4.52 12.96
CA ALA A 110 -10.06 -5.57 12.34
C ALA A 110 -9.69 -6.99 12.78
N GLN A 111 -8.62 -7.16 13.58
CA GLN A 111 -8.17 -8.44 14.14
C GLN A 111 -7.86 -9.51 13.06
N GLY A 112 -7.39 -9.09 11.89
CA GLY A 112 -7.08 -9.96 10.75
C GLY A 112 -8.30 -10.43 9.96
N GLU A 113 -9.52 -10.07 10.38
CA GLU A 113 -10.75 -10.55 9.76
C GLU A 113 -11.29 -9.58 8.69
N GLN A 114 -11.36 -10.02 7.45
CA GLN A 114 -11.90 -9.21 6.34
C GLN A 114 -13.33 -8.71 6.61
N ALA A 115 -14.16 -9.51 7.28
CA ALA A 115 -15.53 -9.12 7.62
C ALA A 115 -15.56 -7.93 8.60
N ASN A 116 -14.60 -7.87 9.53
CA ASN A 116 -14.43 -6.74 10.43
C ASN A 116 -13.95 -5.51 9.67
N CYS A 117 -12.96 -5.65 8.76
CA CYS A 117 -12.53 -4.56 7.88
C CYS A 117 -13.71 -3.93 7.14
N ALA A 118 -14.56 -4.74 6.52
CA ALA A 118 -15.74 -4.25 5.79
C ALA A 118 -16.74 -3.55 6.73
N THR A 119 -16.95 -4.08 7.93
CA THR A 119 -17.87 -3.49 8.93
C THR A 119 -17.36 -2.13 9.41
N ILE A 120 -16.07 -2.03 9.75
CA ILE A 120 -15.42 -0.80 10.22
C ILE A 120 -15.46 0.25 9.10
N SER A 121 -15.11 -0.12 7.87
CA SER A 121 -15.17 0.79 6.69
C SER A 121 -16.57 1.37 6.52
N ASN A 122 -17.62 0.55 6.59
CA ASN A 122 -18.99 1.01 6.47
C ASN A 122 -19.40 1.92 7.63
N ASN A 123 -18.89 1.70 8.84
CA ASN A 123 -19.15 2.58 9.99
C ASN A 123 -18.51 3.96 9.80
N PHE A 124 -17.28 4.04 9.29
CA PHE A 124 -16.64 5.32 8.97
C PHE A 124 -17.41 6.09 7.87
N VAL A 125 -17.88 5.38 6.84
CA VAL A 125 -18.73 5.97 5.80
C VAL A 125 -20.04 6.51 6.37
N ALA A 126 -20.73 5.72 7.19
CA ALA A 126 -21.98 6.15 7.84
C ALA A 126 -21.77 7.31 8.82
N GLY A 127 -20.59 7.39 9.45
CA GLY A 127 -20.20 8.47 10.35
C GLY A 127 -19.77 9.75 9.61
N ASN A 128 -19.70 9.75 8.27
CA ASN A 128 -19.22 10.86 7.44
C ASN A 128 -17.85 11.39 7.88
N TYR A 129 -16.88 10.49 8.05
CA TYR A 129 -15.52 10.86 8.36
C TYR A 129 -14.90 11.73 7.25
N ASP A 130 -14.00 12.63 7.61
CA ASP A 130 -13.33 13.52 6.65
C ASP A 130 -12.28 12.80 5.80
N LEU A 131 -11.66 11.75 6.35
CA LEU A 131 -10.65 10.91 5.70
C LEU A 131 -10.56 9.55 6.40
N ILE A 132 -10.21 8.51 5.65
CA ILE A 132 -9.92 7.18 6.17
C ILE A 132 -8.44 6.86 5.90
N LEU A 133 -7.68 6.48 6.94
CA LEU A 133 -6.42 5.76 6.81
C LEU A 133 -6.74 4.27 6.76
N ALA A 134 -6.28 3.60 5.73
CA ALA A 134 -6.34 2.15 5.59
C ALA A 134 -4.93 1.56 5.76
N ASN A 135 -4.70 0.93 6.90
CA ASN A 135 -3.40 0.37 7.27
C ASN A 135 -3.38 -1.13 6.98
N ALA A 136 -2.66 -1.51 5.93
CA ALA A 136 -2.51 -2.78 5.24
C ALA A 136 -3.48 -3.05 4.08
N THR A 137 -3.11 -3.99 3.20
CA THR A 137 -3.76 -4.25 1.89
C THR A 137 -5.23 -4.61 2.00
N THR A 138 -5.62 -5.53 2.90
CA THR A 138 -7.03 -5.92 3.08
C THR A 138 -7.88 -4.75 3.60
N ALA A 139 -7.31 -3.92 4.48
CA ALA A 139 -7.96 -2.71 4.96
C ALA A 139 -8.21 -1.71 3.81
N LEU A 140 -7.22 -1.51 2.93
CA LEU A 140 -7.36 -0.66 1.75
C LEU A 140 -8.45 -1.16 0.80
N GLN A 141 -8.47 -2.46 0.52
CA GLN A 141 -9.49 -3.07 -0.34
C GLN A 141 -10.90 -2.87 0.22
N CYS A 142 -11.09 -3.07 1.52
CA CYS A 142 -12.39 -2.90 2.18
C CYS A 142 -12.82 -1.42 2.20
N ALA A 143 -11.92 -0.49 2.53
CA ALA A 143 -12.21 0.93 2.51
C ALA A 143 -12.55 1.43 1.10
N GLY A 144 -11.77 1.01 0.08
CA GLY A 144 -12.01 1.34 -1.33
C GLY A 144 -13.32 0.78 -1.87
N ALA A 145 -13.77 -0.38 -1.38
CA ALA A 145 -15.07 -0.95 -1.72
C ALA A 145 -16.25 -0.23 -1.03
N ALA A 146 -16.02 0.36 0.15
CA ALA A 146 -17.07 1.02 0.95
C ALA A 146 -17.41 2.43 0.47
N THR A 147 -16.45 3.18 -0.09
CA THR A 147 -16.68 4.57 -0.52
C THR A 147 -15.87 4.96 -1.75
N SER A 148 -16.47 5.79 -2.60
CA SER A 148 -15.79 6.45 -3.73
C SER A 148 -15.67 7.97 -3.54
N THR A 149 -16.05 8.49 -2.37
CA THR A 149 -16.14 9.93 -2.11
C THR A 149 -15.30 10.40 -0.94
N ILE A 150 -15.21 9.62 0.15
CA ILE A 150 -14.34 9.94 1.26
C ILE A 150 -12.89 9.64 0.80
N PRO A 151 -11.94 10.58 0.98
CA PRO A 151 -10.53 10.32 0.68
C PRO A 151 -10.01 9.16 1.51
N ILE A 152 -9.27 8.25 0.87
CA ILE A 152 -8.63 7.10 1.52
C ILE A 152 -7.13 7.20 1.30
N LEU A 153 -6.35 7.25 2.36
CA LEU A 153 -4.92 7.06 2.30
C LEU A 153 -4.57 5.66 2.79
N GLY A 154 -3.84 4.92 1.96
CA GLY A 154 -3.24 3.65 2.37
C GLY A 154 -1.89 3.91 3.04
N THR A 155 -1.53 3.08 4.00
CA THR A 155 -0.16 2.92 4.49
C THR A 155 0.11 1.44 4.69
N SER A 156 1.37 1.02 4.68
CA SER A 156 1.72 -0.41 4.76
C SER A 156 1.09 -1.21 3.61
N ILE A 157 1.11 -0.64 2.41
CA ILE A 157 0.58 -1.27 1.19
C ILE A 157 1.75 -1.63 0.29
N THR A 158 1.91 -2.91 0.01
CA THR A 158 3.01 -3.41 -0.80
C THR A 158 2.91 -2.93 -2.25
N ASP A 159 1.78 -3.20 -2.92
CA ASP A 159 1.57 -2.82 -4.32
C ASP A 159 0.13 -2.40 -4.58
N TYR A 160 -0.07 -1.12 -4.88
CA TYR A 160 -1.40 -0.55 -5.11
C TYR A 160 -2.04 -1.04 -6.40
N ALA A 161 -1.24 -1.32 -7.44
CA ALA A 161 -1.77 -1.82 -8.70
C ALA A 161 -2.41 -3.19 -8.51
N THR A 162 -1.73 -4.09 -7.83
CA THR A 162 -2.26 -5.43 -7.47
C THR A 162 -3.42 -5.33 -6.49
N ALA A 163 -3.29 -4.51 -5.43
CA ALA A 163 -4.31 -4.38 -4.39
C ALA A 163 -5.66 -3.88 -4.93
N LEU A 164 -5.62 -2.99 -5.92
CA LEU A 164 -6.80 -2.32 -6.49
C LEU A 164 -7.14 -2.78 -7.91
N GLU A 165 -6.46 -3.81 -8.41
CA GLU A 165 -6.66 -4.36 -9.77
C GLU A 165 -6.59 -3.27 -10.86
N ILE A 166 -5.46 -2.53 -10.89
CA ILE A 166 -5.22 -1.46 -11.86
C ILE A 166 -4.21 -1.93 -12.91
N ASP A 167 -4.66 -2.17 -14.14
CA ASP A 167 -3.82 -2.67 -15.23
C ASP A 167 -2.85 -1.60 -15.77
N ASP A 168 -3.32 -0.36 -15.95
CA ASP A 168 -2.55 0.75 -16.52
C ASP A 168 -1.96 1.63 -15.40
N TRP A 169 -0.98 1.09 -14.66
CA TRP A 169 -0.38 1.80 -13.53
C TRP A 169 0.47 3.00 -13.97
N THR A 170 0.19 4.17 -13.39
CA THR A 170 0.87 5.44 -13.71
C THR A 170 1.56 6.11 -12.50
N GLY A 171 1.53 5.47 -11.33
CA GLY A 171 2.01 6.04 -10.07
C GLY A 171 0.91 6.63 -9.20
N ALA A 172 -0.26 6.95 -9.77
CA ALA A 172 -1.46 7.38 -9.04
C ALA A 172 -2.61 6.42 -9.33
N THR A 173 -3.55 6.28 -8.39
CA THR A 173 -4.67 5.35 -8.57
C THR A 173 -5.77 5.88 -9.50
N GLY A 174 -5.84 7.21 -9.69
CA GLY A 174 -6.92 7.86 -10.43
C GLY A 174 -8.28 7.81 -9.71
N ARG A 175 -8.31 7.40 -8.44
CA ARG A 175 -9.50 7.23 -7.60
C ARG A 175 -9.39 8.13 -6.36
N ASN A 176 -10.38 8.08 -5.46
CA ASN A 176 -10.30 8.71 -4.13
C ASN A 176 -9.32 8.00 -3.18
N ILE A 177 -8.28 7.41 -3.71
CA ILE A 177 -7.28 6.60 -2.99
C ILE A 177 -5.88 7.05 -3.38
N SER A 178 -5.00 7.25 -2.40
CA SER A 178 -3.56 7.42 -2.54
C SER A 178 -2.86 6.87 -1.30
N GLY A 179 -1.60 7.22 -1.04
CA GLY A 179 -0.91 6.85 0.20
C GLY A 179 0.54 6.47 0.02
N THR A 180 1.02 5.62 0.93
CA THR A 180 2.41 5.20 1.01
C THR A 180 2.56 3.69 0.81
N SER A 181 3.69 3.28 0.23
CA SER A 181 4.02 1.87 0.01
C SER A 181 5.13 1.41 0.96
N ASP A 182 4.99 0.17 1.43
CA ASP A 182 6.00 -0.53 2.23
C ASP A 182 6.86 -1.50 1.41
N LEU A 183 6.77 -1.45 0.08
CA LEU A 183 7.52 -2.35 -0.79
C LEU A 183 9.02 -2.15 -0.62
N ALA A 184 9.66 -3.06 0.09
CA ALA A 184 11.11 -3.15 0.16
C ALA A 184 11.67 -3.78 -1.13
N PRO A 185 12.97 -3.58 -1.45
CA PRO A 185 13.57 -4.15 -2.65
C PRO A 185 13.79 -5.67 -2.49
N ILE A 186 12.80 -6.45 -2.93
CA ILE A 186 12.74 -7.91 -2.74
C ILE A 186 13.97 -8.62 -3.33
N ALA A 187 14.45 -8.18 -4.50
CA ALA A 187 15.68 -8.74 -5.09
C ALA A 187 16.94 -8.50 -4.23
N GLU A 188 16.97 -7.45 -3.41
CA GLU A 188 18.06 -7.22 -2.47
C GLU A 188 17.91 -8.06 -1.20
N GLN A 189 16.68 -8.43 -0.82
CA GLN A 189 16.42 -9.38 0.27
C GLN A 189 16.88 -10.78 -0.12
N GLU A 190 16.70 -11.18 -1.38
CA GLU A 190 17.24 -12.44 -1.91
C GLU A 190 18.80 -12.43 -1.85
N LYS A 191 19.46 -11.36 -2.29
CA LYS A 191 20.90 -11.23 -2.20
C LYS A 191 21.41 -11.26 -0.76
N MET A 192 20.66 -10.67 0.18
CA MET A 192 20.96 -10.78 1.62
C MET A 192 20.91 -12.24 2.08
N LEU A 193 19.88 -12.99 1.65
CA LEU A 193 19.79 -14.43 1.95
C LEU A 193 21.02 -15.17 1.41
N ALA A 194 21.38 -14.97 0.15
CA ALA A 194 22.54 -15.60 -0.48
C ALA A 194 23.87 -15.15 0.16
N GLU A 195 23.98 -13.90 0.63
CA GLU A 195 25.15 -13.39 1.36
C GLU A 195 25.33 -14.12 2.71
N LEU A 196 24.25 -14.27 3.46
CA LEU A 196 24.27 -14.85 4.81
C LEU A 196 24.33 -16.38 4.79
N PHE A 197 23.74 -17.01 3.78
CA PHE A 197 23.59 -18.47 3.66
C PHE A 197 24.02 -18.97 2.28
N PRO A 198 25.30 -18.81 1.88
CA PRO A 198 25.78 -19.14 0.52
C PRO A 198 25.73 -20.66 0.21
N ASP A 199 25.63 -21.51 1.24
CA ASP A 199 25.53 -22.95 1.10
C ASP A 199 24.07 -23.48 1.09
N ALA A 200 23.09 -22.60 1.26
CA ALA A 200 21.67 -22.96 1.23
C ALA A 200 21.30 -23.48 -0.17
N LYS A 201 20.64 -24.63 -0.21
CA LYS A 201 20.22 -25.31 -1.45
C LYS A 201 18.74 -25.17 -1.71
N THR A 202 17.96 -25.08 -0.63
CA THR A 202 16.51 -25.00 -0.71
C THR A 202 16.01 -23.92 0.24
N VAL A 203 15.32 -22.92 -0.30
CA VAL A 203 14.67 -21.84 0.43
C VAL A 203 13.20 -22.19 0.64
N GLY A 204 12.68 -22.03 1.85
CA GLY A 204 11.25 -22.08 2.12
C GLY A 204 10.67 -20.68 2.04
N ILE A 205 9.62 -20.46 1.26
CA ILE A 205 8.88 -19.20 1.22
C ILE A 205 7.63 -19.41 2.06
N LEU A 206 7.56 -18.78 3.24
CA LEU A 206 6.49 -18.95 4.22
C LEU A 206 5.60 -17.72 4.27
N TYR A 207 4.30 -17.86 3.96
CA TYR A 207 3.37 -16.75 3.96
C TYR A 207 1.90 -17.16 4.15
N CYS A 208 1.04 -16.16 4.43
CA CYS A 208 -0.41 -16.35 4.49
C CYS A 208 -1.04 -16.27 3.09
N SER A 209 -1.68 -17.37 2.67
CA SER A 209 -2.32 -17.45 1.35
C SER A 209 -3.56 -16.56 1.22
N ALA A 210 -4.09 -16.01 2.30
CA ALA A 210 -5.20 -15.06 2.27
C ALA A 210 -4.76 -13.61 1.97
N GLU A 211 -3.44 -13.30 2.06
CA GLU A 211 -2.90 -11.96 1.88
C GLU A 211 -2.37 -11.73 0.45
N PRO A 212 -2.98 -10.81 -0.34
CA PRO A 212 -2.53 -10.51 -1.70
C PRO A 212 -1.12 -9.91 -1.76
N ASN A 213 -0.74 -9.06 -0.77
CA ASN A 213 0.60 -8.50 -0.61
C ASN A 213 1.66 -9.59 -0.48
N SER A 214 1.40 -10.61 0.33
CA SER A 214 2.35 -11.72 0.56
C SER A 214 2.53 -12.55 -0.70
N LYS A 215 1.45 -12.85 -1.44
CA LYS A 215 1.52 -13.54 -2.73
C LYS A 215 2.34 -12.77 -3.76
N TYR A 216 2.14 -11.44 -3.83
CA TYR A 216 2.91 -10.59 -4.74
C TYR A 216 4.41 -10.67 -4.42
N GLN A 217 4.78 -10.49 -3.15
CA GLN A 217 6.17 -10.54 -2.72
C GLN A 217 6.79 -11.93 -2.90
N ALA A 218 6.06 -13.00 -2.59
CA ALA A 218 6.51 -14.37 -2.83
C ALA A 218 6.85 -14.59 -4.30
N ALA A 219 5.96 -14.19 -5.22
CA ALA A 219 6.19 -14.33 -6.66
C ALA A 219 7.38 -13.48 -7.17
N GLU A 220 7.63 -12.30 -6.60
CA GLU A 220 8.81 -11.50 -6.94
C GLU A 220 10.11 -12.12 -6.36
N PHE A 221 10.03 -12.69 -5.16
CA PHE A 221 11.18 -13.38 -4.54
C PHE A 221 11.54 -14.66 -5.29
N GLU A 222 10.54 -15.42 -5.75
CA GLU A 222 10.76 -16.61 -6.61
C GLU A 222 11.49 -16.25 -7.90
N LYS A 223 11.14 -15.13 -8.55
CA LYS A 223 11.86 -14.67 -9.74
C LYS A 223 13.33 -14.36 -9.46
N ALA A 224 13.64 -13.83 -8.28
CA ALA A 224 15.02 -13.58 -7.87
C ALA A 224 15.77 -14.90 -7.63
N LEU A 225 15.17 -15.85 -6.91
CA LEU A 225 15.73 -17.18 -6.69
C LEU A 225 15.95 -17.95 -8.00
N ASP A 226 15.01 -17.88 -8.94
CA ASP A 226 15.12 -18.48 -10.27
C ASP A 226 16.30 -17.90 -11.07
N ALA A 227 16.53 -16.58 -10.97
CA ALA A 227 17.63 -15.91 -11.66
C ALA A 227 19.00 -16.39 -11.14
N ASP A 228 19.10 -16.71 -9.84
CA ASP A 228 20.32 -17.21 -9.21
C ASP A 228 20.38 -18.73 -9.11
N ASN A 229 19.39 -19.44 -9.70
CA ASN A 229 19.27 -20.91 -9.72
C ASN A 229 19.22 -21.53 -8.32
N ILE A 230 18.60 -20.88 -7.36
CA ILE A 230 18.34 -21.36 -6.02
C ILE A 230 16.99 -22.09 -5.99
N SER A 231 16.96 -23.31 -5.47
CA SER A 231 15.72 -24.08 -5.36
C SER A 231 14.87 -23.56 -4.22
N TYR A 232 13.54 -23.55 -4.39
CA TYR A 232 12.61 -23.11 -3.34
C TYR A 232 11.37 -23.99 -3.25
N LYS A 233 10.64 -23.83 -2.15
CA LYS A 233 9.32 -24.43 -1.90
C LYS A 233 8.45 -23.41 -1.19
N GLU A 234 7.19 -23.33 -1.60
CA GLU A 234 6.20 -22.53 -0.90
C GLU A 234 5.58 -23.30 0.27
N TYR A 235 5.40 -22.59 1.38
CA TYR A 235 4.71 -23.05 2.59
C TYR A 235 3.65 -22.02 2.96
N THR A 236 2.39 -22.36 2.77
CA THR A 236 1.30 -21.38 2.97
C THR A 236 0.38 -21.79 4.10
N ALA A 237 0.12 -20.86 5.01
CA ALA A 237 -0.95 -20.95 5.99
C ALA A 237 -2.20 -20.25 5.45
N ALA A 238 -3.38 -20.79 5.69
CA ALA A 238 -4.63 -20.12 5.33
C ALA A 238 -4.98 -19.00 6.33
N ASP A 239 -4.66 -19.23 7.60
CA ASP A 239 -4.80 -18.32 8.72
C ASP A 239 -3.79 -18.66 9.83
N SER A 240 -3.85 -17.97 10.97
CA SER A 240 -2.93 -18.17 12.10
C SER A 240 -2.97 -19.57 12.71
N ASN A 241 -4.08 -20.32 12.57
CA ASN A 241 -4.20 -21.68 13.15
C ASN A 241 -3.33 -22.70 12.41
N ASP A 242 -3.04 -22.46 11.13
CA ASP A 242 -2.24 -23.38 10.31
C ASP A 242 -0.73 -23.18 10.50
N ILE A 243 -0.27 -22.02 11.00
CA ILE A 243 1.14 -21.61 11.04
C ILE A 243 2.03 -22.69 11.66
N ALA A 244 1.69 -23.17 12.86
CA ALA A 244 2.53 -24.13 13.56
C ALA A 244 2.77 -25.41 12.76
N SER A 245 1.73 -25.95 12.11
CA SER A 245 1.83 -27.19 11.34
C SER A 245 2.60 -27.00 10.03
N VAL A 246 2.43 -25.85 9.39
CA VAL A 246 3.13 -25.47 8.16
C VAL A 246 4.62 -25.27 8.44
N VAL A 247 4.97 -24.51 9.50
CA VAL A 247 6.37 -24.28 9.89
C VAL A 247 7.05 -25.59 10.33
N GLN A 248 6.37 -26.47 11.09
CA GLN A 248 6.90 -27.78 11.45
C GLN A 248 7.25 -28.63 10.20
N THR A 249 6.49 -28.50 9.14
CA THR A 249 6.81 -29.18 7.88
C THR A 249 8.01 -28.51 7.20
N ALA A 250 8.00 -27.20 7.08
CA ALA A 250 9.03 -26.42 6.40
C ALA A 250 10.44 -26.71 6.97
N VAL A 251 10.60 -26.67 8.30
CA VAL A 251 11.91 -26.86 8.96
C VAL A 251 12.53 -28.23 8.73
N THR A 252 11.79 -29.21 8.23
CA THR A 252 12.33 -30.54 7.89
C THR A 252 12.80 -30.66 6.44
N GLU A 253 12.54 -29.65 5.61
CA GLU A 253 12.68 -29.76 4.15
C GLU A 253 13.54 -28.65 3.52
N VAL A 254 13.90 -27.60 4.29
CA VAL A 254 14.60 -26.43 3.77
C VAL A 254 15.83 -26.07 4.61
N ASP A 255 16.74 -25.29 4.03
CA ASP A 255 17.97 -24.83 4.68
C ASP A 255 17.78 -23.43 5.33
N VAL A 256 16.87 -22.61 4.79
CA VAL A 256 16.53 -21.25 5.24
C VAL A 256 15.09 -20.93 4.88
N ILE A 257 14.41 -20.12 5.68
CA ILE A 257 13.05 -19.64 5.40
C ILE A 257 13.12 -18.16 5.07
N TYR A 258 12.37 -17.73 4.05
CA TYR A 258 12.00 -16.34 3.79
C TYR A 258 10.56 -16.11 4.16
N ILE A 259 10.30 -15.06 4.92
CA ILE A 259 8.94 -14.59 5.24
C ILE A 259 8.81 -13.17 4.67
N PRO A 260 7.95 -12.93 3.68
CA PRO A 260 7.70 -11.59 3.15
C PRO A 260 7.07 -10.68 4.22
N THR A 261 6.78 -9.43 3.88
CA THR A 261 5.95 -8.55 4.70
C THR A 261 4.52 -9.11 4.75
N ASP A 262 4.23 -9.87 5.79
CA ASP A 262 3.00 -10.67 5.98
C ASP A 262 2.42 -10.38 7.36
N ASN A 263 1.22 -9.82 7.41
CA ASN A 263 0.62 -9.38 8.67
C ASN A 263 0.28 -10.57 9.59
N THR A 264 -0.18 -11.68 9.00
CA THR A 264 -0.51 -12.89 9.77
C THR A 264 0.74 -13.50 10.39
N MET A 265 1.85 -13.56 9.65
CA MET A 265 3.14 -14.04 10.18
C MET A 265 3.71 -13.08 11.22
N ALA A 266 3.62 -11.75 10.98
CA ALA A 266 4.07 -10.73 11.93
C ALA A 266 3.36 -10.81 13.28
N GLY A 267 2.05 -11.07 13.27
CA GLY A 267 1.27 -11.30 14.49
C GLY A 267 1.54 -12.64 15.19
N ASN A 268 2.37 -13.53 14.61
CA ASN A 268 2.59 -14.90 15.10
C ASN A 268 4.08 -15.29 15.18
N THR A 269 4.97 -14.32 15.27
CA THR A 269 6.43 -14.54 15.26
C THR A 269 6.92 -15.44 16.38
N GLU A 270 6.30 -15.38 17.57
CA GLU A 270 6.64 -16.27 18.69
C GLU A 270 6.38 -17.75 18.33
N THR A 271 5.25 -18.05 17.69
CA THR A 271 4.94 -19.42 17.25
C THR A 271 5.97 -19.92 16.24
N ILE A 272 6.35 -19.05 15.30
CA ILE A 272 7.35 -19.37 14.26
C ILE A 272 8.72 -19.60 14.91
N ASN A 273 9.18 -18.69 15.77
CA ASN A 273 10.46 -18.76 16.45
C ASN A 273 10.61 -20.02 17.31
N ASN A 274 9.55 -20.40 18.04
CA ASN A 274 9.53 -21.59 18.87
C ASN A 274 9.72 -22.90 18.08
N ILE A 275 9.59 -22.86 16.76
CA ILE A 275 9.80 -24.03 15.89
C ILE A 275 11.10 -23.89 15.10
N THR A 276 11.37 -22.74 14.47
CA THR A 276 12.52 -22.53 13.60
C THR A 276 13.84 -22.52 14.36
N LEU A 277 13.89 -21.81 15.49
CA LEU A 277 15.13 -21.67 16.27
C LEU A 277 15.64 -23.00 16.85
N PRO A 278 14.83 -23.85 17.52
CA PRO A 278 15.26 -25.16 17.97
C PRO A 278 15.61 -26.12 16.83
N ALA A 279 15.02 -25.93 15.65
CA ALA A 279 15.35 -26.71 14.46
C ALA A 279 16.67 -26.26 13.81
N GLY A 280 17.22 -25.10 14.22
CA GLY A 280 18.43 -24.52 13.64
C GLY A 280 18.21 -23.94 12.23
N ILE A 281 16.96 -23.63 11.86
CA ILE A 281 16.61 -23.08 10.55
C ILE A 281 16.50 -21.54 10.66
N PRO A 282 17.40 -20.79 9.99
CA PRO A 282 17.35 -19.34 9.99
C PRO A 282 16.18 -18.82 9.17
N VAL A 283 15.70 -17.63 9.56
CA VAL A 283 14.61 -16.92 8.89
C VAL A 283 15.11 -15.55 8.40
N ILE A 284 15.02 -15.28 7.10
CA ILE A 284 15.15 -13.94 6.53
C ILE A 284 13.75 -13.31 6.50
N ALA A 285 13.64 -12.12 7.08
CA ALA A 285 12.37 -11.44 7.26
C ALA A 285 12.18 -10.29 6.27
N GLY A 286 10.96 -10.09 5.81
CA GLY A 286 10.57 -9.00 4.92
C GLY A 286 10.53 -7.64 5.61
N GLU A 287 10.41 -7.61 6.96
CA GLU A 287 10.35 -6.38 7.75
C GLU A 287 10.90 -6.57 9.18
N GLU A 288 11.10 -5.45 9.90
CA GLU A 288 11.79 -5.40 11.20
C GLU A 288 11.07 -6.19 12.30
N GLY A 289 9.74 -6.11 12.41
CA GLY A 289 8.97 -6.77 13.46
C GLY A 289 9.05 -8.29 13.36
N ILE A 290 8.96 -8.84 12.15
CA ILE A 290 9.18 -10.28 11.89
C ILE A 290 10.62 -10.65 12.23
N CYS A 291 11.61 -9.81 11.83
CA CYS A 291 13.01 -10.04 12.16
C CYS A 291 13.26 -10.05 13.66
N LYS A 292 12.71 -9.08 14.39
CA LYS A 292 12.79 -8.98 15.83
C LYS A 292 12.20 -10.21 16.53
N GLY A 293 11.06 -10.71 16.04
CA GLY A 293 10.35 -11.82 16.66
C GLY A 293 10.88 -13.21 16.32
N CYS A 294 11.32 -13.45 15.07
CA CYS A 294 11.75 -14.78 14.61
C CYS A 294 12.82 -14.78 13.52
N GLY A 295 13.18 -13.63 12.96
CA GLY A 295 14.15 -13.54 11.86
C GLY A 295 15.57 -13.28 12.34
N ILE A 296 16.53 -13.66 11.51
CA ILE A 296 17.96 -13.39 11.76
C ILE A 296 18.37 -12.04 11.15
N ALA A 297 17.83 -11.70 9.98
CA ALA A 297 18.13 -10.46 9.29
C ALA A 297 16.95 -10.00 8.43
N THR A 298 16.93 -8.70 8.14
CA THR A 298 15.95 -8.04 7.26
C THR A 298 16.59 -6.89 6.50
N LEU A 299 16.00 -6.56 5.36
CA LEU A 299 16.22 -5.31 4.66
C LEU A 299 14.91 -4.54 4.77
N SER A 300 14.81 -3.69 5.77
CA SER A 300 13.56 -3.07 6.20
C SER A 300 13.49 -1.57 5.91
N ILE A 301 12.28 -1.06 5.99
CA ILE A 301 11.93 0.36 5.95
C ILE A 301 11.37 0.78 7.30
N SER A 302 11.31 2.10 7.56
CA SER A 302 10.63 2.65 8.72
C SER A 302 9.13 2.73 8.49
N TYR A 303 8.36 1.93 9.19
CA TYR A 303 6.88 2.00 9.15
C TYR A 303 6.34 3.28 9.77
N TYR A 304 7.01 3.81 10.80
CA TYR A 304 6.68 5.13 11.34
C TYR A 304 6.80 6.22 10.27
N ASP A 305 7.89 6.21 9.49
CA ASP A 305 8.12 7.25 8.49
C ASP A 305 7.11 7.21 7.33
N ILE A 306 6.72 6.02 6.87
CA ILE A 306 5.66 5.91 5.84
C ILE A 306 4.30 6.31 6.38
N GLY A 307 4.00 6.00 7.64
CA GLY A 307 2.81 6.50 8.34
C GLY A 307 2.83 8.01 8.48
N TYR A 308 3.94 8.59 8.93
CA TYR A 308 4.12 10.04 9.05
C TYR A 308 3.93 10.73 7.69
N LYS A 309 4.50 10.16 6.61
CA LYS A 309 4.30 10.65 5.25
C LYS A 309 2.84 10.61 4.80
N ALA A 310 2.12 9.55 5.13
CA ALA A 310 0.68 9.49 4.86
C ALA A 310 -0.11 10.57 5.63
N GLY A 311 0.35 10.92 6.84
CA GLY A 311 -0.20 12.05 7.61
C GLY A 311 0.04 13.42 6.97
N GLU A 312 1.24 13.65 6.39
CA GLU A 312 1.52 14.85 5.59
C GLU A 312 0.59 14.92 4.35
N MET A 313 0.40 13.79 3.65
CA MET A 313 -0.52 13.70 2.52
C MET A 313 -1.97 14.00 2.94
N ALA A 314 -2.39 13.52 4.11
CA ALA A 314 -3.71 13.82 4.67
C ALA A 314 -3.89 15.32 4.93
N TYR A 315 -2.89 15.99 5.49
CA TYR A 315 -2.91 17.43 5.67
C TYR A 315 -3.06 18.17 4.34
N ASP A 316 -2.33 17.76 3.31
CA ASP A 316 -2.43 18.37 1.98
C ASP A 316 -3.84 18.22 1.39
N ILE A 317 -4.50 17.09 1.58
CA ILE A 317 -5.88 16.86 1.14
C ILE A 317 -6.87 17.73 1.94
N LEU A 318 -6.77 17.66 3.26
CA LEU A 318 -7.79 18.25 4.17
C LEU A 318 -7.69 19.77 4.25
N VAL A 319 -6.50 20.35 4.16
CA VAL A 319 -6.23 21.79 4.37
C VAL A 319 -5.85 22.49 3.08
N ASN A 320 -4.94 21.91 2.31
CA ASN A 320 -4.42 22.54 1.09
C ASN A 320 -5.30 22.25 -0.14
N GLY A 321 -6.29 21.35 -0.02
CA GLY A 321 -7.21 20.99 -1.10
C GLY A 321 -6.54 20.22 -2.24
N ALA A 322 -5.51 19.45 -1.93
CA ALA A 322 -4.84 18.60 -2.92
C ALA A 322 -5.81 17.56 -3.51
N ASP A 323 -5.74 17.35 -4.81
CA ASP A 323 -6.57 16.37 -5.51
C ASP A 323 -5.96 14.97 -5.35
N ILE A 324 -6.54 14.16 -4.47
CA ILE A 324 -6.09 12.81 -4.18
C ILE A 324 -6.03 11.92 -5.44
N THR A 325 -6.87 12.18 -6.45
CA THR A 325 -6.92 11.36 -7.66
C THR A 325 -5.64 11.46 -8.50
N THR A 326 -4.88 12.52 -8.29
CA THR A 326 -3.62 12.80 -9.00
C THR A 326 -2.38 12.64 -8.12
N MET A 327 -2.57 12.37 -6.83
CA MET A 327 -1.45 12.15 -5.90
C MET A 327 -0.79 10.80 -6.20
N ASN A 328 0.53 10.84 -6.43
CA ASN A 328 1.31 9.62 -6.58
C ASN A 328 1.42 8.88 -5.24
N ILE A 329 1.62 7.56 -5.34
CA ILE A 329 2.03 6.77 -4.20
C ILE A 329 3.47 7.15 -3.82
N GLU A 330 3.69 7.37 -2.52
CA GLU A 330 4.99 7.68 -1.95
C GLU A 330 5.66 6.42 -1.38
N TYR A 331 6.98 6.37 -1.41
CA TYR A 331 7.77 5.23 -0.96
C TYR A 331 8.68 5.64 0.20
N ALA A 332 9.07 4.66 1.03
CA ALA A 332 10.05 4.91 2.08
C ALA A 332 11.36 5.48 1.49
N PRO A 333 11.92 6.55 2.10
CA PRO A 333 13.10 7.22 1.55
C PRO A 333 14.39 6.40 1.72
N GLN A 334 14.39 5.44 2.64
CA GLN A 334 15.57 4.67 3.00
C GLN A 334 15.21 3.21 3.32
N VAL A 335 16.16 2.34 3.07
CA VAL A 335 16.13 0.92 3.41
C VAL A 335 17.36 0.61 4.26
N THR A 336 17.16 -0.11 5.36
CA THR A 336 18.25 -0.43 6.32
C THR A 336 18.44 -1.95 6.41
N LYS A 337 19.71 -2.40 6.36
CA LYS A 337 20.07 -3.78 6.69
C LYS A 337 20.10 -3.92 8.21
N GLU A 338 19.23 -4.78 8.74
CA GLU A 338 19.12 -5.00 10.18
C GLU A 338 19.21 -6.48 10.53
N TYR A 339 19.57 -6.79 11.77
CA TYR A 339 19.67 -8.17 12.24
C TYR A 339 19.30 -8.31 13.71
N ASN A 340 18.82 -9.48 14.07
CA ASN A 340 18.55 -9.90 15.43
C ASN A 340 19.79 -10.55 16.03
N ALA A 341 20.49 -9.83 16.90
CA ALA A 341 21.74 -10.26 17.49
C ALA A 341 21.56 -11.54 18.34
N SER A 342 20.45 -11.69 19.04
CA SER A 342 20.18 -12.87 19.89
C SER A 342 19.96 -14.13 19.05
N ILE A 343 19.19 -14.05 17.97
CA ILE A 343 18.96 -15.19 17.07
C ILE A 343 20.25 -15.54 16.30
N ALA A 344 21.01 -14.53 15.86
CA ALA A 344 22.29 -14.76 15.19
C ALA A 344 23.30 -15.50 16.10
N GLU A 345 23.39 -15.10 17.39
CA GLU A 345 24.25 -15.78 18.38
C GLU A 345 23.79 -17.25 18.61
N GLN A 346 22.49 -17.48 18.80
CA GLN A 346 21.92 -18.80 19.05
C GLN A 346 22.12 -19.77 17.88
N LEU A 347 22.02 -19.24 16.65
CA LEU A 347 22.25 -20.02 15.42
C LEU A 347 23.75 -20.13 15.06
N GLY A 348 24.65 -19.40 15.74
CA GLY A 348 26.07 -19.38 15.46
C GLY A 348 26.41 -18.71 14.12
N VAL A 349 25.56 -17.81 13.63
CA VAL A 349 25.75 -17.10 12.37
C VAL A 349 26.52 -15.81 12.60
N THR A 350 27.57 -15.60 11.82
CA THR A 350 28.33 -14.34 11.82
C THR A 350 27.69 -13.36 10.84
N ILE A 351 27.27 -12.22 11.34
CA ILE A 351 26.70 -11.15 10.52
C ILE A 351 27.83 -10.28 9.95
N PRO A 352 27.85 -10.03 8.63
CA PRO A 352 28.85 -9.15 8.00
C PRO A 352 28.75 -7.70 8.46
N ASP A 353 29.79 -6.90 8.20
CA ASP A 353 29.77 -5.45 8.39
C ASP A 353 28.66 -4.81 7.55
N GLY A 354 28.06 -3.74 8.07
CA GLY A 354 27.01 -2.97 7.37
C GLY A 354 25.58 -3.31 7.79
N TYR A 355 25.41 -4.25 8.72
CA TYR A 355 24.12 -4.52 9.36
C TYR A 355 24.01 -3.79 10.69
N THR A 356 22.85 -3.27 11.01
CA THR A 356 22.52 -2.63 12.29
C THR A 356 21.79 -3.63 13.19
N ALA A 357 22.22 -3.78 14.43
CA ALA A 357 21.51 -4.63 15.37
C ALA A 357 20.16 -3.99 15.74
N ILE A 358 19.07 -4.75 15.63
CA ILE A 358 17.76 -4.33 16.13
C ILE A 358 17.86 -4.20 17.65
N ALA A 359 17.30 -3.12 18.19
CA ALA A 359 17.34 -2.86 19.62
C ALA A 359 16.62 -3.99 20.40
N ALA A 360 17.28 -4.52 21.42
CA ALA A 360 16.64 -5.43 22.36
C ALA A 360 15.63 -4.63 23.22
N GLU A 361 14.50 -5.23 23.52
CA GLU A 361 13.53 -4.68 24.47
C GLU A 361 14.07 -4.68 25.90
#